data_1cca9aa535d5f7436ee3a33e007491ff
#
_entry.id   1cca9aa535d5f7436ee3a33e007491ff
#
_cell.length_a   1.000
_cell.length_b   1.000
_cell.length_c   1.000
_cell.angle_alpha   90.00
_cell.angle_beta   90.00
_cell.angle_gamma   90.00
#
_symmetry.space_group_name_H-M   'P 1'
#
loop_
_entity.id
_entity.type
_entity.pdbx_description
1 polymer ?
#
loop_
_entity_poly.entity_id
_entity_poly.type
_entity_poly.pdbx_seq_one_letter_code
_entity_poly.pdbx_strand_id
1 'polypeptide(L)'
;MHIKLPGLDTAVSIIQPYTSQPLVQLAIFIVASGIMIWRLQIMETKGFEGTVLGTLIMPYCSGFPNLVFAYVMSSSARNGGAVIENCLVNNTTNLTFIIGLSALLGSATALSQSRDKTNTKTRTETGTKPKRMTKAQEKKHAQFSRINRLNLLFTLIAVFLFTGTLWALGKDKELTFYDGMILAGLFVFWQIMHVFEVLKDNIRKEKSIHWSIIIDLLVIAACAYGVYYSVDYLVNWMSTTKNPWLSFAKIGWFSGILMVLPNAFLAIYYAYIRRQDIVITSQVGDGHICIPMCIGLFCLFNPIHVPESFQTGIFIILGASAVLFLSIAALGRVPRYAGAGLVGAYGFFLYNGLIH
;
A
#
# COMPACT_ATOMS: atom_id res chain seq x y z
N MET A 1 33.62 -12.73 13.85
CA MET A 1 33.79 -12.52 15.31
C MET A 1 32.40 -12.60 15.94
N HIS A 2 31.97 -13.81 16.37
CA HIS A 2 30.64 -13.99 17.00
C HIS A 2 30.78 -13.62 18.47
N ILE A 3 30.23 -12.49 18.88
CA ILE A 3 30.12 -12.11 20.29
C ILE A 3 29.00 -12.98 20.88
N LYS A 4 29.38 -14.04 21.60
CA LYS A 4 28.44 -14.82 22.43
C LYS A 4 28.09 -14.00 23.67
N LEU A 5 26.89 -13.45 23.70
CA LEU A 5 26.33 -12.83 24.92
C LEU A 5 25.72 -13.94 25.78
N PRO A 6 26.26 -14.23 26.99
CA PRO A 6 25.71 -15.24 27.88
C PRO A 6 24.29 -14.84 28.31
N GLY A 7 23.32 -15.70 28.07
CA GLY A 7 21.88 -15.48 28.34
C GLY A 7 21.02 -15.30 27.09
N LEU A 8 21.60 -14.90 25.96
CA LEU A 8 20.83 -14.77 24.70
C LEU A 8 20.46 -16.16 24.15
N ASP A 9 21.37 -17.12 24.23
CA ASP A 9 21.14 -18.50 23.76
C ASP A 9 20.03 -19.19 24.57
N THR A 10 19.92 -18.91 25.86
CA THR A 10 18.87 -19.45 26.74
C THR A 10 17.51 -18.79 26.42
N ALA A 11 17.47 -17.49 26.20
CA ALA A 11 16.25 -16.80 25.82
C ALA A 11 15.77 -17.24 24.42
N VAL A 12 16.69 -17.41 23.48
CA VAL A 12 16.38 -17.91 22.12
C VAL A 12 15.84 -19.34 22.18
N SER A 13 16.43 -20.25 22.98
CA SER A 13 15.95 -21.62 23.10
C SER A 13 14.58 -21.76 23.74
N ILE A 14 14.18 -20.83 24.62
CA ILE A 14 12.83 -20.79 25.20
C ILE A 14 11.80 -20.24 24.21
N ILE A 15 12.19 -19.28 23.39
CA ILE A 15 11.29 -18.61 22.45
C ILE A 15 11.15 -19.38 21.11
N GLN A 16 12.19 -20.11 20.72
CA GLN A 16 12.26 -20.84 19.45
C GLN A 16 11.08 -21.82 19.18
N PRO A 17 10.59 -22.62 20.13
CA PRO A 17 9.45 -23.50 19.89
C PRO A 17 8.15 -22.74 19.64
N TYR A 18 8.01 -21.53 20.16
CA TYR A 18 6.83 -20.68 19.91
C TYR A 18 6.95 -19.91 18.59
N THR A 19 8.13 -19.41 18.26
CA THR A 19 8.37 -18.68 17.01
C THR A 19 8.41 -19.61 15.78
N SER A 20 8.52 -20.91 15.96
CA SER A 20 8.44 -21.92 14.88
C SER A 20 7.01 -22.30 14.47
N GLN A 21 6.00 -21.62 15.01
CA GLN A 21 4.60 -21.83 14.61
C GLN A 21 4.16 -20.82 13.54
N PRO A 22 3.56 -21.24 12.42
CA PRO A 22 3.17 -20.32 11.33
C PRO A 22 2.13 -19.28 11.77
N LEU A 23 1.24 -19.60 12.71
CA LEU A 23 0.28 -18.65 13.26
C LEU A 23 0.95 -17.54 14.08
N VAL A 24 2.02 -17.87 14.81
CA VAL A 24 2.79 -16.87 15.57
C VAL A 24 3.53 -15.95 14.61
N GLN A 25 4.14 -16.49 13.55
CA GLN A 25 4.80 -15.68 12.53
C GLN A 25 3.82 -14.78 11.78
N LEU A 26 2.62 -15.28 11.50
CA LEU A 26 1.53 -14.47 10.95
C LEU A 26 1.14 -13.32 11.88
N ALA A 27 1.03 -13.59 13.18
CA ALA A 27 0.73 -12.55 14.18
C ALA A 27 1.86 -11.51 14.27
N ILE A 28 3.13 -11.94 14.28
CA ILE A 28 4.29 -11.03 14.26
C ILE A 28 4.26 -10.16 13.01
N PHE A 29 3.99 -10.75 11.83
CA PHE A 29 3.87 -10.02 10.57
C PHE A 29 2.80 -8.92 10.65
N ILE A 30 1.59 -9.27 11.10
CA ILE A 30 0.45 -8.31 11.19
C ILE A 30 0.76 -7.19 12.17
N VAL A 31 1.30 -7.53 13.35
CA VAL A 31 1.62 -6.55 14.39
C VAL A 31 2.76 -5.64 13.94
N ALA A 32 3.85 -6.20 13.42
CA ALA A 32 5.01 -5.42 12.95
C ALA A 32 4.63 -4.48 11.79
N SER A 33 3.90 -4.99 10.78
CA SER A 33 3.40 -4.19 9.66
C SER A 33 2.43 -3.10 10.14
N GLY A 34 1.52 -3.42 11.07
CA GLY A 34 0.58 -2.48 11.65
C GLY A 34 1.28 -1.35 12.43
N ILE A 35 2.28 -1.66 13.24
CA ILE A 35 3.09 -0.67 13.97
C ILE A 35 3.87 0.20 12.97
N MET A 36 4.45 -0.39 11.93
CA MET A 36 5.19 0.33 10.90
C MET A 36 4.28 1.37 10.19
N ILE A 37 3.09 0.96 9.74
CA ILE A 37 2.13 1.85 9.10
C ILE A 37 1.65 2.94 10.07
N TRP A 38 1.38 2.59 11.32
CA TRP A 38 0.98 3.55 12.35
C TRP A 38 2.06 4.60 12.61
N ARG A 39 3.35 4.20 12.67
CA ARG A 39 4.47 5.13 12.83
C ARG A 39 4.64 6.04 11.61
N LEU A 40 4.48 5.50 10.40
CA LEU A 40 4.49 6.31 9.18
C LEU A 40 3.43 7.41 9.21
N GLN A 41 2.21 7.10 9.66
CA GLN A 41 1.15 8.10 9.80
C GLN A 41 1.46 9.16 10.85
N ILE A 42 2.08 8.78 11.98
CA ILE A 42 2.55 9.76 12.97
C ILE A 42 3.60 10.68 12.33
N MET A 43 4.54 10.15 11.55
CA MET A 43 5.55 10.96 10.85
C MET A 43 4.90 11.89 9.80
N GLU A 44 3.89 11.41 9.07
CA GLU A 44 3.08 12.21 8.14
C GLU A 44 2.42 13.39 8.87
N THR A 45 1.76 13.14 10.02
CA THR A 45 1.15 14.22 10.81
C THR A 45 2.15 15.25 11.34
N LYS A 46 3.40 14.84 11.57
CA LYS A 46 4.53 15.72 11.93
C LYS A 46 5.09 16.49 10.71
N GLY A 47 4.55 16.25 9.52
CA GLY A 47 4.93 16.92 8.28
C GLY A 47 6.17 16.33 7.60
N PHE A 48 6.59 15.12 7.97
CA PHE A 48 7.74 14.44 7.36
C PHE A 48 7.53 14.14 5.87
N GLU A 49 6.31 13.78 5.45
CA GLU A 49 5.95 13.58 4.04
C GLU A 49 6.23 14.82 3.17
N GLY A 50 6.06 16.01 3.72
CA GLY A 50 6.40 17.26 3.02
C GLY A 50 7.91 17.55 2.97
N THR A 51 8.78 16.61 3.32
CA THR A 51 10.24 16.72 3.18
C THR A 51 10.71 15.79 2.06
N VAL A 52 11.85 16.13 1.43
CA VAL A 52 12.48 15.26 0.40
C VAL A 52 12.75 13.86 0.94
N LEU A 53 13.25 13.78 2.16
CA LEU A 53 13.55 12.51 2.83
C LEU A 53 12.27 11.67 3.05
N GLY A 54 11.19 12.32 3.50
CA GLY A 54 9.89 11.67 3.67
C GLY A 54 9.34 11.13 2.34
N THR A 55 9.39 11.94 1.29
CA THR A 55 8.94 11.54 -0.05
C THR A 55 9.72 10.36 -0.60
N LEU A 56 11.02 10.25 -0.27
CA LEU A 56 11.84 9.11 -0.68
C LEU A 56 11.56 7.86 0.18
N ILE A 57 11.42 7.98 1.48
CA ILE A 57 11.36 6.84 2.42
C ILE A 57 9.95 6.24 2.52
N MET A 58 8.91 7.07 2.59
CA MET A 58 7.54 6.60 2.89
C MET A 58 7.01 5.55 1.90
N PRO A 59 7.19 5.68 0.58
CA PRO A 59 6.75 4.67 -0.37
C PRO A 59 7.39 3.30 -0.14
N TYR A 60 8.68 3.27 0.19
CA TYR A 60 9.37 2.01 0.47
C TYR A 60 8.89 1.37 1.78
N CYS A 61 8.54 2.17 2.78
CA CYS A 61 8.03 1.64 4.03
C CYS A 61 6.61 1.07 3.89
N SER A 62 5.72 1.73 3.12
CA SER A 62 4.36 1.22 2.88
C SER A 62 4.37 -0.04 2.01
N GLY A 63 5.23 -0.09 0.98
CA GLY A 63 5.42 -1.24 0.11
C GLY A 63 6.40 -2.30 0.66
N PHE A 64 6.98 -2.11 1.86
CA PHE A 64 8.05 -2.95 2.37
C PHE A 64 7.70 -4.43 2.45
N PRO A 65 6.52 -4.86 2.92
CA PRO A 65 6.17 -6.28 2.93
C PRO A 65 6.22 -6.93 1.54
N ASN A 66 5.74 -6.22 0.51
CA ASN A 66 5.75 -6.69 -0.88
C ASN A 66 7.19 -6.75 -1.44
N LEU A 67 8.03 -5.78 -1.08
CA LEU A 67 9.46 -5.80 -1.43
C LEU A 67 10.19 -6.98 -0.82
N VAL A 68 9.94 -7.26 0.48
CA VAL A 68 10.51 -8.41 1.18
C VAL A 68 10.09 -9.71 0.50
N PHE A 69 8.81 -9.84 0.16
CA PHE A 69 8.33 -11.02 -0.55
C PHE A 69 9.03 -11.20 -1.90
N ALA A 70 9.12 -10.13 -2.71
CA ALA A 70 9.84 -10.17 -3.99
C ALA A 70 11.32 -10.55 -3.80
N TYR A 71 11.98 -10.02 -2.77
CA TYR A 71 13.37 -10.33 -2.45
C TYR A 71 13.55 -11.80 -2.02
N VAL A 72 12.72 -12.31 -1.11
CA VAL A 72 12.76 -13.71 -0.65
C VAL A 72 12.51 -14.67 -1.81
N MET A 73 11.56 -14.37 -2.68
CA MET A 73 11.28 -15.16 -3.87
C MET A 73 12.43 -15.13 -4.87
N SER A 74 13.08 -13.98 -5.05
CA SER A 74 14.23 -13.80 -5.93
C SER A 74 15.47 -14.54 -5.43
N SER A 75 15.80 -14.41 -4.15
CA SER A 75 16.99 -15.02 -3.54
C SER A 75 16.97 -16.56 -3.58
N SER A 76 15.79 -17.14 -3.65
CA SER A 76 15.58 -18.60 -3.71
C SER A 76 15.43 -19.11 -5.14
N ALA A 77 15.58 -18.29 -6.17
CA ALA A 77 15.31 -18.59 -7.58
C ALA A 77 13.94 -19.29 -7.78
N ARG A 78 12.96 -18.89 -6.95
CA ARG A 78 11.63 -19.49 -6.90
C ARG A 78 10.71 -18.82 -7.93
N ASN A 79 9.51 -19.38 -8.07
CA ASN A 79 8.50 -18.96 -9.03
C ASN A 79 8.25 -17.42 -9.03
N GLY A 80 8.81 -16.71 -10.01
CA GLY A 80 8.60 -15.27 -10.19
C GLY A 80 7.16 -14.90 -10.51
N GLY A 81 6.38 -15.80 -11.09
CA GLY A 81 4.94 -15.61 -11.32
C GLY A 81 4.17 -15.29 -10.03
N ALA A 82 4.61 -15.87 -8.90
CA ALA A 82 4.02 -15.55 -7.59
C ALA A 82 4.23 -14.10 -7.16
N VAL A 83 5.29 -13.43 -7.62
CA VAL A 83 5.52 -11.99 -7.34
C VAL A 83 4.54 -11.15 -8.14
N ILE A 84 4.29 -11.49 -9.40
CA ILE A 84 3.25 -10.84 -10.21
C ILE A 84 1.88 -11.03 -9.55
N GLU A 85 1.52 -12.25 -9.17
CA GLU A 85 0.25 -12.53 -8.48
C GLU A 85 0.11 -11.73 -7.19
N ASN A 86 1.15 -11.70 -6.35
CA ASN A 86 1.17 -10.91 -5.14
C ASN A 86 0.85 -9.43 -5.43
N CYS A 87 1.53 -8.81 -6.39
CA CYS A 87 1.32 -7.41 -6.74
C CYS A 87 -0.08 -7.17 -7.32
N LEU A 88 -0.59 -8.07 -8.17
CA LEU A 88 -1.93 -7.94 -8.74
C LEU A 88 -3.02 -8.11 -7.68
N VAL A 89 -2.89 -9.11 -6.80
CA VAL A 89 -3.84 -9.33 -5.69
C VAL A 89 -3.84 -8.15 -4.73
N ASN A 90 -2.65 -7.65 -4.36
CA ASN A 90 -2.51 -6.48 -3.50
C ASN A 90 -3.22 -5.26 -4.11
N ASN A 91 -2.90 -4.91 -5.35
CA ASN A 91 -3.47 -3.74 -6.01
C ASN A 91 -4.98 -3.90 -6.28
N THR A 92 -5.41 -5.08 -6.70
CA THR A 92 -6.84 -5.35 -6.91
C THR A 92 -7.59 -5.22 -5.59
N THR A 93 -7.09 -5.77 -4.49
CA THR A 93 -7.72 -5.67 -3.17
C THR A 93 -7.82 -4.21 -2.71
N ASN A 94 -6.75 -3.43 -2.85
CA ASN A 94 -6.71 -2.01 -2.49
C ASN A 94 -7.72 -1.19 -3.30
N LEU A 95 -7.68 -1.30 -4.62
CA LEU A 95 -8.46 -0.43 -5.51
C LEU A 95 -9.94 -0.86 -5.64
N THR A 96 -10.26 -2.14 -5.39
CA THR A 96 -11.62 -2.64 -5.51
C THR A 96 -12.27 -2.89 -4.16
N PHE A 97 -11.78 -3.85 -3.37
CA PHE A 97 -12.44 -4.25 -2.13
C PHE A 97 -12.40 -3.15 -1.08
N ILE A 98 -11.23 -2.62 -0.76
CA ILE A 98 -11.08 -1.66 0.34
C ILE A 98 -11.74 -0.33 0.01
N ILE A 99 -11.49 0.23 -1.16
CA ILE A 99 -12.14 1.48 -1.58
C ILE A 99 -13.64 1.26 -1.78
N GLY A 100 -14.05 0.15 -2.39
CA GLY A 100 -15.45 -0.18 -2.60
C GLY A 100 -16.22 -0.34 -1.28
N LEU A 101 -15.65 -1.08 -0.32
CA LEU A 101 -16.24 -1.25 1.01
C LEU A 101 -16.33 0.10 1.76
N SER A 102 -15.29 0.92 1.68
CA SER A 102 -15.31 2.25 2.30
C SER A 102 -16.40 3.16 1.70
N ALA A 103 -16.64 3.07 0.39
CA ALA A 103 -17.69 3.80 -0.29
C ALA A 103 -19.10 3.32 0.09
N LEU A 104 -19.26 2.02 0.37
CA LEU A 104 -20.52 1.43 0.84
C LEU A 104 -20.83 1.81 2.30
N LEU A 105 -19.83 1.71 3.19
CA LEU A 105 -19.97 2.00 4.62
C LEU A 105 -20.08 3.49 4.90
N GLY A 106 -19.44 4.32 4.12
CA GLY A 106 -19.42 5.75 4.33
C GLY A 106 -20.69 6.44 3.84
N SER A 107 -21.12 7.46 4.58
CA SER A 107 -22.05 8.47 4.06
C SER A 107 -21.32 9.22 2.93
N ALA A 108 -21.98 9.45 1.80
CA ALA A 108 -21.45 10.11 0.60
C ALA A 108 -21.01 11.57 0.86
N THR A 109 -19.98 11.76 1.68
CA THR A 109 -19.35 13.06 1.93
C THR A 109 -18.30 13.32 0.87
N ALA A 110 -18.39 14.45 0.20
CA ALA A 110 -17.37 14.90 -0.74
C ALA A 110 -16.00 14.97 -0.05
N LEU A 111 -14.91 14.66 -0.76
CA LEU A 111 -13.51 14.72 -0.28
C LEU A 111 -13.16 16.03 0.47
N SER A 112 -13.99 17.09 0.31
CA SER A 112 -13.77 18.40 0.93
C SER A 112 -14.43 18.61 2.31
N GLN A 113 -15.42 17.82 2.72
CA GLN A 113 -16.22 18.09 3.94
C GLN A 113 -15.74 17.40 5.21
N SER A 114 -14.80 16.46 5.10
CA SER A 114 -14.40 15.60 6.22
C SER A 114 -13.66 16.36 7.33
N ARG A 115 -12.85 17.36 6.99
CA ARG A 115 -12.02 18.09 7.96
C ARG A 115 -12.81 19.04 8.87
N ASP A 116 -13.93 19.60 8.38
CA ASP A 116 -14.75 20.56 9.16
C ASP A 116 -15.56 19.86 10.25
N LYS A 117 -16.05 18.64 10.04
CA LYS A 117 -16.90 17.94 11.03
C LYS A 117 -16.12 17.46 12.25
N THR A 118 -14.83 17.14 12.12
CA THR A 118 -14.00 16.75 13.26
C THR A 118 -13.69 17.95 14.17
N ASN A 119 -13.41 19.11 13.58
CA ASN A 119 -13.21 20.35 14.33
C ASN A 119 -14.50 20.85 15.00
N THR A 120 -15.68 20.56 14.43
CA THR A 120 -16.97 20.95 15.00
C THR A 120 -17.36 20.06 16.19
N LYS A 121 -17.05 18.74 16.13
CA LYS A 121 -17.37 17.82 17.27
C LYS A 121 -16.51 18.12 18.51
N THR A 122 -15.21 18.36 18.34
CA THR A 122 -14.33 18.71 19.47
C THR A 122 -14.67 20.07 20.08
N ARG A 123 -15.36 20.95 19.32
CA ARG A 123 -15.77 22.27 19.78
C ARG A 123 -17.16 22.31 20.43
N THR A 124 -18.01 21.30 20.20
CA THR A 124 -19.36 21.23 20.80
C THR A 124 -19.28 20.84 22.26
N GLU A 125 -18.22 20.17 22.70
CA GLU A 125 -17.99 19.84 24.12
C GLU A 125 -17.59 21.07 24.96
N THR A 126 -17.13 22.17 24.34
CA THR A 126 -16.72 23.39 25.03
C THR A 126 -17.75 24.54 24.95
N GLY A 127 -18.98 24.29 24.50
CA GLY A 127 -20.08 25.26 24.60
C GLY A 127 -19.97 26.55 23.76
N THR A 128 -18.97 26.67 22.88
CA THR A 128 -18.78 27.85 22.02
C THR A 128 -19.48 27.67 20.66
N LYS A 129 -20.36 28.64 20.29
CA LYS A 129 -21.05 28.64 18.99
C LYS A 129 -20.06 28.50 17.82
N PRO A 130 -20.36 27.68 16.81
CA PRO A 130 -19.49 27.51 15.65
C PRO A 130 -19.23 28.83 14.95
N LYS A 131 -18.00 29.28 14.94
CA LYS A 131 -17.59 30.53 14.29
C LYS A 131 -17.69 30.34 12.78
N ARG A 132 -18.56 31.11 12.12
CA ARG A 132 -18.75 31.09 10.67
C ARG A 132 -17.39 31.34 9.98
N MET A 133 -16.98 30.46 9.07
CA MET A 133 -15.73 30.63 8.33
C MET A 133 -15.75 31.95 7.57
N THR A 134 -14.63 32.66 7.54
CA THR A 134 -14.48 33.83 6.70
C THR A 134 -14.40 33.44 5.22
N LYS A 135 -14.86 34.30 4.31
CA LYS A 135 -14.78 34.07 2.84
C LYS A 135 -13.35 33.71 2.39
N ALA A 136 -12.34 34.23 3.04
CA ALA A 136 -10.92 33.90 2.78
C ALA A 136 -10.56 32.48 3.21
N GLN A 137 -11.12 32.00 4.32
CA GLN A 137 -10.93 30.61 4.80
C GLN A 137 -11.66 29.62 3.91
N GLU A 138 -12.87 29.95 3.47
CA GLU A 138 -13.63 29.13 2.51
C GLU A 138 -12.88 28.99 1.16
N LYS A 139 -12.31 30.09 0.65
CA LYS A 139 -11.53 30.08 -0.59
C LYS A 139 -10.25 29.24 -0.45
N LYS A 140 -9.53 29.36 0.67
CA LYS A 140 -8.34 28.53 0.96
C LYS A 140 -8.70 27.03 1.06
N HIS A 141 -9.82 26.72 1.71
CA HIS A 141 -10.30 25.36 1.87
C HIS A 141 -10.71 24.72 0.52
N ALA A 142 -11.43 25.46 -0.31
CA ALA A 142 -11.79 25.02 -1.66
C ALA A 142 -10.54 24.80 -2.56
N GLN A 143 -9.54 25.69 -2.46
CA GLN A 143 -8.29 25.53 -3.20
C GLN A 143 -7.50 24.31 -2.73
N PHE A 144 -7.40 24.06 -1.43
CA PHE A 144 -6.74 22.87 -0.88
C PHE A 144 -7.42 21.58 -1.31
N SER A 145 -8.75 21.53 -1.26
CA SER A 145 -9.54 20.38 -1.73
C SER A 145 -9.32 20.11 -3.23
N ARG A 146 -9.23 21.17 -4.04
CA ARG A 146 -8.96 21.04 -5.48
C ARG A 146 -7.57 20.46 -5.75
N ILE A 147 -6.55 20.90 -5.01
CA ILE A 147 -5.18 20.39 -5.13
C ILE A 147 -5.13 18.91 -4.76
N ASN A 148 -5.69 18.51 -3.62
CA ASN A 148 -5.72 17.09 -3.22
C ASN A 148 -6.42 16.20 -4.24
N ARG A 149 -7.51 16.69 -4.85
CA ARG A 149 -8.21 15.97 -5.92
C ARG A 149 -7.34 15.82 -7.17
N LEU A 150 -6.63 16.85 -7.58
CA LEU A 150 -5.71 16.78 -8.72
C LEU A 150 -4.58 15.80 -8.48
N ASN A 151 -3.96 15.82 -7.30
CA ASN A 151 -2.91 14.88 -6.92
C ASN A 151 -3.42 13.43 -6.97
N LEU A 152 -4.62 13.17 -6.45
CA LEU A 152 -5.22 11.84 -6.50
C LEU A 152 -5.51 11.37 -7.94
N LEU A 153 -6.01 12.26 -8.80
CA LEU A 153 -6.22 11.94 -10.23
C LEU A 153 -4.89 11.67 -10.94
N PHE A 154 -3.83 12.42 -10.59
CA PHE A 154 -2.49 12.21 -11.13
C PHE A 154 -1.92 10.86 -10.69
N THR A 155 -2.10 10.46 -9.43
CA THR A 155 -1.69 9.13 -8.94
C THR A 155 -2.46 8.01 -9.66
N LEU A 156 -3.75 8.18 -9.94
CA LEU A 156 -4.52 7.21 -10.73
C LEU A 156 -3.99 7.08 -12.17
N ILE A 157 -3.55 8.18 -12.78
CA ILE A 157 -2.87 8.15 -14.10
C ILE A 157 -1.57 7.33 -14.01
N ALA A 158 -0.82 7.45 -12.91
CA ALA A 158 0.37 6.63 -12.71
C ALA A 158 0.02 5.14 -12.59
N VAL A 159 -1.05 4.79 -11.87
CA VAL A 159 -1.52 3.39 -11.81
C VAL A 159 -1.87 2.87 -13.20
N PHE A 160 -2.54 3.66 -14.03
CA PHE A 160 -2.79 3.31 -15.44
C PHE A 160 -1.50 3.10 -16.22
N LEU A 161 -0.56 4.03 -16.10
CA LEU A 161 0.72 3.97 -16.83
C LEU A 161 1.50 2.70 -16.45
N PHE A 162 1.68 2.44 -15.16
CA PHE A 162 2.46 1.30 -14.69
C PHE A 162 1.78 -0.03 -15.01
N THR A 163 0.46 -0.12 -14.80
CA THR A 163 -0.30 -1.33 -15.11
C THR A 163 -0.38 -1.57 -16.61
N GLY A 164 -0.56 -0.53 -17.41
CA GLY A 164 -0.56 -0.61 -18.87
C GLY A 164 0.80 -0.99 -19.44
N THR A 165 1.89 -0.45 -18.88
CA THR A 165 3.25 -0.84 -19.25
C THR A 165 3.51 -2.31 -18.92
N LEU A 166 3.15 -2.75 -17.71
CA LEU A 166 3.30 -4.15 -17.33
C LEU A 166 2.50 -5.08 -18.26
N TRP A 167 1.28 -4.69 -18.65
CA TRP A 167 0.50 -5.44 -19.63
C TRP A 167 1.18 -5.52 -20.97
N ALA A 168 1.74 -4.41 -21.45
CA ALA A 168 2.43 -4.37 -22.75
C ALA A 168 3.68 -5.24 -22.77
N LEU A 169 4.47 -5.22 -21.69
CA LEU A 169 5.69 -6.00 -21.54
C LEU A 169 5.39 -7.49 -21.37
N GLY A 170 4.30 -7.85 -20.66
CA GLY A 170 3.95 -9.26 -20.41
C GLY A 170 3.21 -9.97 -21.54
N LYS A 171 3.10 -9.36 -22.76
CA LYS A 171 2.39 -9.96 -23.91
C LYS A 171 3.03 -11.24 -24.44
N ASP A 172 4.34 -11.34 -24.39
CA ASP A 172 5.13 -12.50 -24.81
C ASP A 172 5.18 -13.61 -23.74
N LYS A 173 4.48 -13.40 -22.61
CA LYS A 173 4.39 -14.29 -21.43
C LYS A 173 5.69 -14.46 -20.65
N GLU A 174 6.67 -13.62 -20.90
CA GLU A 174 7.92 -13.59 -20.15
C GLU A 174 8.34 -12.14 -19.89
N LEU A 175 8.75 -11.84 -18.66
CA LEU A 175 9.37 -10.58 -18.30
C LEU A 175 10.86 -10.80 -18.11
N THR A 176 11.66 -10.08 -18.87
CA THR A 176 13.10 -10.18 -18.91
C THR A 176 13.79 -9.10 -18.06
N PHE A 177 15.11 -9.15 -17.99
CA PHE A 177 15.92 -8.09 -17.37
C PHE A 177 15.62 -6.68 -17.94
N TYR A 178 15.43 -6.58 -19.26
CA TYR A 178 15.13 -5.30 -19.91
C TYR A 178 13.76 -4.75 -19.49
N ASP A 179 12.78 -5.61 -19.34
CA ASP A 179 11.45 -5.24 -18.84
C ASP A 179 11.53 -4.77 -17.40
N GLY A 180 12.36 -5.43 -16.59
CA GLY A 180 12.70 -5.01 -15.23
C GLY A 180 13.32 -3.61 -15.19
N MET A 181 14.25 -3.30 -16.10
CA MET A 181 14.83 -1.97 -16.21
C MET A 181 13.79 -0.90 -16.59
N ILE A 182 12.86 -1.22 -17.50
CA ILE A 182 11.78 -0.29 -17.88
C ILE A 182 10.89 0.00 -16.68
N LEU A 183 10.44 -1.04 -15.97
CA LEU A 183 9.56 -0.90 -14.80
C LEU A 183 10.27 -0.14 -13.66
N ALA A 184 11.49 -0.53 -13.31
CA ALA A 184 12.27 0.16 -12.29
C ALA A 184 12.60 1.61 -12.69
N GLY A 185 12.91 1.86 -13.95
CA GLY A 185 13.15 3.19 -14.49
C GLY A 185 11.92 4.08 -14.39
N LEU A 186 10.72 3.57 -14.71
CA LEU A 186 9.45 4.28 -14.52
C LEU A 186 9.20 4.63 -13.05
N PHE A 187 9.49 3.71 -12.14
CA PHE A 187 9.35 3.96 -10.71
C PHE A 187 10.30 5.06 -10.24
N VAL A 188 11.58 4.99 -10.62
CA VAL A 188 12.59 6.02 -10.29
C VAL A 188 12.20 7.38 -10.88
N PHE A 189 11.75 7.41 -12.13
CA PHE A 189 11.26 8.64 -12.76
C PHE A 189 10.10 9.25 -11.97
N TRP A 190 9.12 8.42 -11.56
CA TRP A 190 8.00 8.86 -10.74
C TRP A 190 8.45 9.41 -9.37
N GLN A 191 9.40 8.74 -8.71
CA GLN A 191 9.99 9.22 -7.45
C GLN A 191 10.68 10.59 -7.63
N ILE A 192 11.44 10.75 -8.70
CA ILE A 192 12.11 12.02 -9.01
C ILE A 192 11.08 13.14 -9.19
N MET A 193 9.98 12.89 -9.90
CA MET A 193 8.90 13.87 -10.09
C MET A 193 8.28 14.30 -8.74
N HIS A 194 8.01 13.35 -7.85
CA HIS A 194 7.52 13.67 -6.51
C HIS A 194 8.53 14.47 -5.67
N VAL A 195 9.81 14.15 -5.75
CA VAL A 195 10.86 14.92 -5.07
C VAL A 195 10.90 16.36 -5.58
N PHE A 196 10.79 16.58 -6.89
CA PHE A 196 10.73 17.94 -7.45
C PHE A 196 9.49 18.72 -6.98
N GLU A 197 8.34 18.07 -6.89
CA GLU A 197 7.11 18.68 -6.37
C GLU A 197 7.29 19.15 -4.94
N VAL A 198 7.85 18.29 -4.07
CA VAL A 198 8.13 18.62 -2.67
C VAL A 198 9.20 19.72 -2.53
N LEU A 199 10.26 19.69 -3.34
CA LEU A 199 11.28 20.73 -3.34
C LEU A 199 10.67 22.10 -3.69
N LYS A 200 9.80 22.14 -4.69
CA LYS A 200 9.09 23.39 -5.08
C LYS A 200 8.24 23.96 -3.94
N ASP A 201 7.59 23.08 -3.16
CA ASP A 201 6.77 23.50 -2.01
C ASP A 201 7.61 23.88 -0.79
N ASN A 202 8.75 23.22 -0.56
CA ASN A 202 9.64 23.47 0.58
C ASN A 202 10.43 24.77 0.50
N ILE A 203 10.74 25.25 -0.70
CA ILE A 203 11.36 26.59 -0.88
C ILE A 203 10.48 27.69 -0.26
N ARG A 204 9.18 27.41 -0.04
CA ARG A 204 8.21 28.34 0.57
C ARG A 204 7.99 28.17 2.08
N LYS A 205 8.51 27.09 2.71
CA LYS A 205 8.24 26.79 4.13
C LYS A 205 9.49 26.16 4.76
N GLU A 206 10.15 26.85 5.66
CA GLU A 206 11.17 26.26 6.54
C GLU A 206 10.48 25.24 7.47
N LYS A 207 10.65 23.95 7.19
CA LYS A 207 10.21 22.87 8.09
C LYS A 207 11.42 22.33 8.84
N SER A 208 11.44 22.50 10.16
CA SER A 208 12.45 21.88 11.02
C SER A 208 12.12 20.40 11.22
N ILE A 209 13.11 19.54 11.04
CA ILE A 209 13.00 18.10 11.34
C ILE A 209 13.05 17.91 12.86
N HIS A 210 12.02 17.28 13.42
CA HIS A 210 11.93 17.04 14.85
C HIS A 210 12.74 15.79 15.25
N TRP A 211 13.50 15.82 16.34
CA TRP A 211 14.31 14.67 16.84
C TRP A 211 13.49 13.38 17.04
N SER A 212 12.19 13.50 17.33
CA SER A 212 11.31 12.33 17.46
C SER A 212 11.20 11.46 16.19
N ILE A 213 11.57 11.98 15.01
CA ILE A 213 11.59 11.23 13.75
C ILE A 213 12.64 10.13 13.76
N ILE A 214 13.77 10.34 14.45
CA ILE A 214 14.81 9.31 14.58
C ILE A 214 14.28 8.09 15.34
N ILE A 215 13.51 8.32 16.41
CA ILE A 215 12.88 7.23 17.18
C ILE A 215 11.86 6.49 16.32
N ASP A 216 11.04 7.24 15.54
CA ASP A 216 10.07 6.64 14.63
C ASP A 216 10.78 5.77 13.57
N LEU A 217 11.89 6.23 12.99
CA LEU A 217 12.70 5.48 12.03
C LEU A 217 13.33 4.21 12.64
N LEU A 218 13.81 4.28 13.87
CA LEU A 218 14.36 3.10 14.58
C LEU A 218 13.27 2.05 14.83
N VAL A 219 12.06 2.47 15.23
CA VAL A 219 10.93 1.57 15.41
C VAL A 219 10.52 0.95 14.06
N ILE A 220 10.49 1.74 12.99
CA ILE A 220 10.21 1.24 11.64
C ILE A 220 11.26 0.21 11.22
N ALA A 221 12.55 0.46 11.44
CA ALA A 221 13.62 -0.47 11.11
C ALA A 221 13.51 -1.80 11.90
N ALA A 222 13.16 -1.75 13.18
CA ALA A 222 12.93 -2.95 13.99
C ALA A 222 11.71 -3.74 13.49
N CYS A 223 10.61 -3.05 13.15
CA CYS A 223 9.42 -3.67 12.56
C CYS A 223 9.71 -4.26 11.17
N ALA A 224 10.51 -3.58 10.34
CA ALA A 224 10.94 -4.07 9.04
C ALA A 224 11.72 -5.38 9.14
N TYR A 225 12.60 -5.51 10.14
CA TYR A 225 13.28 -6.76 10.42
C TYR A 225 12.30 -7.87 10.83
N GLY A 226 11.31 -7.55 11.68
CA GLY A 226 10.25 -8.50 12.07
C GLY A 226 9.41 -8.97 10.87
N VAL A 227 9.06 -8.06 9.97
CA VAL A 227 8.36 -8.36 8.70
C VAL A 227 9.21 -9.29 7.83
N TYR A 228 10.49 -8.96 7.63
CA TYR A 228 11.41 -9.79 6.84
C TYR A 228 11.48 -11.22 7.37
N TYR A 229 11.73 -11.38 8.66
CA TYR A 229 11.85 -12.69 9.31
C TYR A 229 10.56 -13.50 9.19
N SER A 230 9.41 -12.87 9.41
CA SER A 230 8.11 -13.52 9.32
C SER A 230 7.76 -13.94 7.89
N VAL A 231 8.02 -13.09 6.90
CA VAL A 231 7.75 -13.41 5.47
C VAL A 231 8.64 -14.55 5.01
N ASP A 232 9.95 -14.50 5.31
CA ASP A 232 10.89 -15.58 4.95
C ASP A 232 10.45 -16.92 5.56
N TYR A 233 10.08 -16.92 6.85
CA TYR A 233 9.57 -18.12 7.51
C TYR A 233 8.28 -18.65 6.85
N LEU A 234 7.30 -17.78 6.60
CA LEU A 234 6.00 -18.18 6.03
C LEU A 234 6.15 -18.73 4.60
N VAL A 235 7.02 -18.11 3.79
CA VAL A 235 7.34 -18.61 2.43
C VAL A 235 7.97 -20.01 2.51
N ASN A 236 8.94 -20.20 3.39
CA ASN A 236 9.61 -21.48 3.60
C ASN A 236 8.62 -22.53 4.12
N TRP A 237 7.77 -22.19 5.08
CA TRP A 237 6.73 -23.08 5.61
C TRP A 237 5.73 -23.50 4.54
N MET A 238 5.24 -22.57 3.71
CA MET A 238 4.33 -22.88 2.60
C MET A 238 4.98 -23.78 1.56
N SER A 239 6.29 -23.66 1.33
CA SER A 239 7.00 -24.52 0.39
C SER A 239 7.11 -25.98 0.84
N THR A 240 7.02 -26.24 2.14
CA THR A 240 7.11 -27.58 2.75
C THR A 240 5.75 -28.18 3.11
N THR A 241 4.71 -27.36 3.14
CA THR A 241 3.36 -27.79 3.54
C THR A 241 2.69 -28.60 2.45
N LYS A 242 2.05 -29.72 2.82
CA LYS A 242 1.30 -30.61 1.91
C LYS A 242 -0.19 -30.26 1.79
N ASN A 243 -0.62 -29.14 2.38
CA ASN A 243 -2.02 -28.73 2.33
C ASN A 243 -2.37 -28.16 0.94
N PRO A 244 -3.35 -28.71 0.20
CA PRO A 244 -3.68 -28.26 -1.14
C PRO A 244 -4.20 -26.82 -1.20
N TRP A 245 -4.80 -26.30 -0.13
CA TRP A 245 -5.26 -24.91 -0.04
C TRP A 245 -4.14 -23.91 0.26
N LEU A 246 -3.12 -24.34 1.01
CA LEU A 246 -1.94 -23.55 1.40
C LEU A 246 -0.69 -24.02 0.65
N SER A 247 -0.85 -24.39 -0.61
CA SER A 247 0.25 -24.87 -1.44
C SER A 247 1.11 -23.73 -1.95
N PHE A 248 2.37 -24.04 -2.21
CA PHE A 248 3.32 -23.09 -2.82
C PHE A 248 2.83 -22.51 -4.15
N ALA A 249 2.00 -23.26 -4.90
CA ALA A 249 1.38 -22.78 -6.14
C ALA A 249 0.47 -21.56 -5.94
N LYS A 250 -0.12 -21.40 -4.76
CA LYS A 250 -1.01 -20.28 -4.41
C LYS A 250 -0.34 -19.21 -3.53
N ILE A 251 0.99 -19.26 -3.37
CA ILE A 251 1.71 -18.37 -2.46
C ILE A 251 1.57 -16.89 -2.86
N GLY A 252 1.53 -16.58 -4.17
CA GLY A 252 1.32 -15.23 -4.65
C GLY A 252 -0.03 -14.65 -4.23
N TRP A 253 -1.09 -15.45 -4.31
CA TRP A 253 -2.44 -15.09 -3.87
C TRP A 253 -2.52 -14.84 -2.37
N PHE A 254 -2.05 -15.80 -1.56
CA PHE A 254 -2.09 -15.68 -0.11
C PHE A 254 -1.22 -14.54 0.40
N SER A 255 -0.02 -14.38 -0.13
CA SER A 255 0.86 -13.28 0.27
C SER A 255 0.26 -11.92 -0.13
N GLY A 256 -0.33 -11.80 -1.33
CA GLY A 256 -0.98 -10.57 -1.76
C GLY A 256 -2.13 -10.14 -0.85
N ILE A 257 -3.00 -11.08 -0.44
CA ILE A 257 -4.07 -10.81 0.53
C ILE A 257 -3.46 -10.47 1.91
N LEU A 258 -2.49 -11.25 2.37
CA LEU A 258 -1.87 -11.06 3.68
C LEU A 258 -1.22 -9.68 3.83
N MET A 259 -0.51 -9.24 2.80
CA MET A 259 0.23 -7.97 2.82
C MET A 259 -0.67 -6.74 2.79
N VAL A 260 -1.92 -6.89 2.34
CA VAL A 260 -2.93 -5.83 2.40
C VAL A 260 -3.58 -5.72 3.78
N LEU A 261 -3.61 -6.79 4.59
CA LEU A 261 -4.36 -6.80 5.85
C LEU A 261 -4.06 -5.62 6.78
N PRO A 262 -2.82 -5.23 7.04
CA PRO A 262 -2.53 -4.08 7.91
C PRO A 262 -3.14 -2.78 7.38
N ASN A 263 -3.03 -2.54 6.07
CA ASN A 263 -3.64 -1.39 5.39
C ASN A 263 -5.16 -1.46 5.40
N ALA A 264 -5.74 -2.67 5.23
CA ALA A 264 -7.17 -2.90 5.25
C ALA A 264 -7.79 -2.57 6.62
N PHE A 265 -7.17 -3.01 7.71
CA PHE A 265 -7.65 -2.67 9.07
C PHE A 265 -7.67 -1.17 9.30
N LEU A 266 -6.63 -0.48 8.85
CA LEU A 266 -6.55 0.96 8.99
C LEU A 266 -7.58 1.68 8.11
N ALA A 267 -7.75 1.22 6.87
CA ALA A 267 -8.76 1.76 5.96
C ALA A 267 -10.18 1.57 6.51
N ILE A 268 -10.49 0.41 7.08
CA ILE A 268 -11.78 0.14 7.74
C ILE A 268 -11.99 1.10 8.92
N TYR A 269 -10.95 1.31 9.75
CA TYR A 269 -11.02 2.28 10.84
C TYR A 269 -11.33 3.69 10.33
N TYR A 270 -10.61 4.17 9.29
CA TYR A 270 -10.87 5.48 8.71
C TYR A 270 -12.23 5.57 8.02
N ALA A 271 -12.70 4.51 7.37
CA ALA A 271 -14.05 4.45 6.81
C ALA A 271 -15.12 4.57 7.93
N TYR A 272 -14.91 3.89 9.06
CA TYR A 272 -15.81 3.96 10.22
C TYR A 272 -15.91 5.37 10.82
N ILE A 273 -14.79 6.08 10.95
CA ILE A 273 -14.78 7.48 11.43
C ILE A 273 -15.10 8.49 10.32
N ARG A 274 -15.56 8.03 9.16
CA ARG A 274 -15.98 8.83 8.00
C ARG A 274 -14.88 9.67 7.35
N ARG A 275 -13.63 9.20 7.40
CA ARG A 275 -12.46 9.81 6.76
C ARG A 275 -12.12 9.06 5.46
N GLN A 276 -13.10 8.98 4.55
CA GLN A 276 -12.93 8.32 3.25
C GLN A 276 -11.85 8.94 2.37
N ASP A 277 -11.60 10.23 2.54
CA ASP A 277 -10.51 10.95 1.89
C ASP A 277 -9.17 10.26 2.13
N ILE A 278 -8.89 9.89 3.39
CA ILE A 278 -7.65 9.19 3.75
C ILE A 278 -7.62 7.79 3.15
N VAL A 279 -8.74 7.04 3.22
CA VAL A 279 -8.80 5.70 2.64
C VAL A 279 -8.47 5.71 1.16
N ILE A 280 -9.15 6.55 0.37
CA ILE A 280 -8.95 6.59 -1.08
C ILE A 280 -7.52 7.02 -1.42
N THR A 281 -7.00 8.06 -0.76
CA THR A 281 -5.65 8.57 -1.04
C THR A 281 -4.58 7.53 -0.70
N SER A 282 -4.69 6.87 0.46
CA SER A 282 -3.76 5.83 0.89
C SER A 282 -3.78 4.62 -0.05
N GLN A 283 -4.96 4.07 -0.36
CA GLN A 283 -5.05 2.85 -1.17
C GLN A 283 -4.64 3.07 -2.63
N VAL A 284 -4.96 4.23 -3.21
CA VAL A 284 -4.48 4.61 -4.55
C VAL A 284 -2.97 4.85 -4.51
N GLY A 285 -2.46 5.46 -3.43
CA GLY A 285 -1.02 5.68 -3.22
C GLY A 285 -0.23 4.37 -3.16
N ASP A 286 -0.72 3.35 -2.45
CA ASP A 286 -0.06 2.05 -2.38
C ASP A 286 -0.07 1.31 -3.73
N GLY A 287 -1.14 1.49 -4.50
CA GLY A 287 -1.35 0.80 -5.78
C GLY A 287 -0.30 1.10 -6.86
N HIS A 288 0.35 2.27 -6.82
CA HIS A 288 1.31 2.64 -7.86
C HIS A 288 2.75 2.18 -7.57
N ILE A 289 3.03 1.58 -6.40
CA ILE A 289 4.38 1.18 -5.99
C ILE A 289 4.65 -0.28 -6.29
N CYS A 290 3.71 -1.17 -5.95
CA CYS A 290 3.92 -2.62 -6.00
C CYS A 290 4.30 -3.10 -7.41
N ILE A 291 3.61 -2.66 -8.46
CA ILE A 291 3.84 -3.13 -9.82
C ILE A 291 5.23 -2.73 -10.33
N PRO A 292 5.60 -1.43 -10.43
CA PRO A 292 6.86 -1.07 -11.06
C PRO A 292 8.07 -1.42 -10.19
N MET A 293 7.93 -1.32 -8.86
CA MET A 293 9.07 -1.54 -7.97
C MET A 293 9.31 -3.02 -7.69
N CYS A 294 8.28 -3.77 -7.24
CA CYS A 294 8.51 -5.17 -6.83
C CYS A 294 8.75 -6.09 -8.03
N ILE A 295 7.94 -5.97 -9.08
CA ILE A 295 8.09 -6.78 -10.30
C ILE A 295 9.37 -6.34 -11.04
N GLY A 296 9.59 -5.03 -11.19
CA GLY A 296 10.79 -4.50 -11.81
C GLY A 296 12.06 -4.97 -11.12
N LEU A 297 12.11 -4.85 -9.78
CA LEU A 297 13.27 -5.29 -8.99
C LEU A 297 13.52 -6.81 -9.14
N PHE A 298 12.46 -7.63 -9.10
CA PHE A 298 12.61 -9.07 -9.28
C PHE A 298 13.18 -9.40 -10.68
N CYS A 299 12.67 -8.78 -11.74
CA CYS A 299 13.11 -9.01 -13.12
C CYS A 299 14.57 -8.63 -13.36
N LEU A 300 15.14 -7.71 -12.57
CA LEU A 300 16.58 -7.39 -12.64
C LEU A 300 17.50 -8.56 -12.23
N PHE A 301 16.98 -9.52 -11.48
CA PHE A 301 17.75 -10.67 -11.00
C PHE A 301 17.33 -11.97 -11.65
N ASN A 302 16.05 -12.14 -11.96
CA ASN A 302 15.50 -13.36 -12.50
C ASN A 302 14.38 -13.07 -13.51
N PRO A 303 14.32 -13.76 -14.64
CA PRO A 303 13.18 -13.66 -15.56
C PRO A 303 11.91 -14.20 -14.89
N ILE A 304 10.77 -13.67 -15.29
CA ILE A 304 9.45 -14.08 -14.75
C ILE A 304 8.58 -14.62 -15.88
N HIS A 305 8.11 -15.86 -15.75
CA HIS A 305 7.00 -16.35 -16.57
C HIS A 305 5.67 -15.77 -16.04
N VAL A 306 4.93 -15.16 -16.95
CA VAL A 306 3.67 -14.48 -16.63
C VAL A 306 2.59 -15.51 -16.28
N PRO A 307 1.95 -15.43 -15.09
CA PRO A 307 0.93 -16.39 -14.67
C PRO A 307 -0.38 -16.22 -15.45
N GLU A 308 -1.21 -17.27 -15.46
CA GLU A 308 -2.50 -17.23 -16.18
C GLU A 308 -3.47 -16.17 -15.65
N SER A 309 -3.43 -15.89 -14.34
CA SER A 309 -4.22 -14.85 -13.67
C SER A 309 -3.86 -13.41 -14.08
N PHE A 310 -2.75 -13.22 -14.80
CA PHE A 310 -2.18 -11.92 -15.15
C PHE A 310 -3.16 -11.00 -15.87
N GLN A 311 -3.75 -11.48 -16.97
CA GLN A 311 -4.65 -10.64 -17.79
C GLN A 311 -5.87 -10.21 -16.99
N THR A 312 -6.47 -11.13 -16.24
CA THR A 312 -7.64 -10.82 -15.40
C THR A 312 -7.30 -9.78 -14.34
N GLY A 313 -6.17 -9.93 -13.64
CA GLY A 313 -5.74 -8.96 -12.64
C GLY A 313 -5.48 -7.57 -13.24
N ILE A 314 -4.76 -7.51 -14.36
CA ILE A 314 -4.48 -6.26 -15.08
C ILE A 314 -5.78 -5.53 -15.48
N PHE A 315 -6.71 -6.23 -16.13
CA PHE A 315 -7.96 -5.59 -16.60
C PHE A 315 -8.85 -5.13 -15.45
N ILE A 316 -8.85 -5.85 -14.32
CA ILE A 316 -9.59 -5.41 -13.14
C ILE A 316 -8.95 -4.15 -12.52
N ILE A 317 -7.62 -4.08 -12.40
CA ILE A 317 -6.92 -2.88 -11.91
C ILE A 317 -7.18 -1.69 -12.82
N LEU A 318 -7.06 -1.85 -14.14
CA LEU A 318 -7.33 -0.79 -15.10
C LEU A 318 -8.80 -0.35 -15.05
N GLY A 319 -9.74 -1.30 -15.02
CA GLY A 319 -11.18 -1.00 -14.91
C GLY A 319 -11.54 -0.29 -13.60
N ALA A 320 -11.01 -0.77 -12.47
CA ALA A 320 -11.21 -0.12 -11.17
C ALA A 320 -10.62 1.30 -11.16
N SER A 321 -9.41 1.47 -11.68
CA SER A 321 -8.77 2.78 -11.79
C SER A 321 -9.58 3.73 -12.68
N ALA A 322 -10.18 3.25 -13.79
CA ALA A 322 -11.06 4.04 -14.64
C ALA A 322 -12.32 4.48 -13.90
N VAL A 323 -12.98 3.56 -13.19
CA VAL A 323 -14.18 3.87 -12.40
C VAL A 323 -13.87 4.90 -11.32
N LEU A 324 -12.75 4.75 -10.62
CA LEU A 324 -12.28 5.68 -9.59
C LEU A 324 -11.96 7.05 -10.20
N PHE A 325 -11.19 7.07 -11.30
CA PHE A 325 -10.83 8.30 -12.00
C PHE A 325 -12.08 9.08 -12.44
N LEU A 326 -13.01 8.44 -13.13
CA LEU A 326 -14.24 9.07 -13.60
C LEU A 326 -15.13 9.53 -12.43
N SER A 327 -15.26 8.72 -11.38
CA SER A 327 -16.05 9.08 -10.19
C SER A 327 -15.47 10.29 -9.48
N ILE A 328 -14.16 10.34 -9.29
CA ILE A 328 -13.47 11.45 -8.64
C ILE A 328 -13.44 12.67 -9.55
N ALA A 329 -13.18 12.50 -10.85
CA ALA A 329 -13.14 13.59 -11.81
C ALA A 329 -14.51 14.24 -12.00
N ALA A 330 -15.60 13.49 -12.05
CA ALA A 330 -16.95 14.02 -12.25
C ALA A 330 -17.60 14.47 -10.93
N LEU A 331 -17.56 13.62 -9.89
CA LEU A 331 -18.35 13.79 -8.67
C LEU A 331 -17.52 14.28 -7.46
N GLY A 332 -16.19 14.27 -7.52
CA GLY A 332 -15.30 14.55 -6.39
C GLY A 332 -15.41 13.51 -5.26
N ARG A 333 -16.01 12.36 -5.50
CA ARG A 333 -16.23 11.27 -4.52
C ARG A 333 -16.46 9.95 -5.24
N VAL A 334 -16.35 8.84 -4.51
CA VAL A 334 -16.75 7.52 -5.00
C VAL A 334 -18.18 7.25 -4.53
N PRO A 335 -19.17 7.17 -5.45
CA PRO A 335 -20.56 6.92 -5.09
C PRO A 335 -20.76 5.45 -4.68
N ARG A 336 -21.82 5.15 -3.91
CA ARG A 336 -22.11 3.80 -3.41
C ARG A 336 -22.27 2.76 -4.51
N TYR A 337 -22.91 3.12 -5.62
CA TYR A 337 -23.08 2.20 -6.76
C TYR A 337 -21.75 1.82 -7.40
N ALA A 338 -20.81 2.76 -7.51
CA ALA A 338 -19.45 2.46 -7.96
C ALA A 338 -18.72 1.57 -6.94
N GLY A 339 -18.91 1.83 -5.62
CA GLY A 339 -18.40 0.98 -4.55
C GLY A 339 -18.92 -0.46 -4.63
N ALA A 340 -20.22 -0.65 -4.89
CA ALA A 340 -20.80 -1.98 -5.09
C ALA A 340 -20.22 -2.70 -6.31
N GLY A 341 -20.04 -1.97 -7.43
CA GLY A 341 -19.40 -2.50 -8.64
C GLY A 341 -17.95 -2.93 -8.40
N LEU A 342 -17.19 -2.13 -7.65
CA LEU A 342 -15.80 -2.45 -7.28
C LEU A 342 -15.72 -3.71 -6.40
N VAL A 343 -16.59 -3.84 -5.39
CA VAL A 343 -16.65 -5.07 -4.55
C VAL A 343 -17.06 -6.28 -5.37
N GLY A 344 -18.01 -6.13 -6.30
CA GLY A 344 -18.40 -7.18 -7.24
C GLY A 344 -17.22 -7.62 -8.13
N ALA A 345 -16.45 -6.67 -8.66
CA ALA A 345 -15.25 -6.95 -9.45
C ALA A 345 -14.18 -7.71 -8.62
N TYR A 346 -14.04 -7.41 -7.33
CA TYR A 346 -13.17 -8.17 -6.43
C TYR A 346 -13.65 -9.61 -6.25
N GLY A 347 -14.96 -9.81 -6.03
CA GLY A 347 -15.53 -11.15 -5.93
C GLY A 347 -15.30 -11.98 -7.19
N PHE A 348 -15.47 -11.37 -8.37
CA PHE A 348 -15.15 -12.00 -9.66
C PHE A 348 -13.65 -12.35 -9.78
N PHE A 349 -12.77 -11.46 -9.34
CA PHE A 349 -11.33 -11.71 -9.34
C PHE A 349 -10.94 -12.90 -8.48
N LEU A 350 -11.47 -12.98 -7.24
CA LEU A 350 -11.21 -14.11 -6.34
C LEU A 350 -11.77 -15.41 -6.89
N TYR A 351 -12.95 -15.38 -7.49
CA TYR A 351 -13.56 -16.56 -8.09
C TYR A 351 -12.68 -17.15 -9.19
N ASN A 352 -12.23 -16.32 -10.13
CA ASN A 352 -11.37 -16.78 -11.23
C ASN A 352 -9.98 -17.22 -10.78
N GLY A 353 -9.39 -16.61 -9.76
CA GLY A 353 -8.02 -16.89 -9.37
C GLY A 353 -7.83 -17.97 -8.31
N LEU A 354 -8.84 -18.24 -7.48
CA LEU A 354 -8.74 -19.23 -6.41
C LEU A 354 -9.49 -20.53 -6.74
N ILE A 355 -10.50 -20.49 -7.59
CA ILE A 355 -11.39 -21.62 -7.87
C ILE A 355 -11.10 -22.24 -9.23
N HIS A 356 -10.73 -21.44 -10.21
CA HIS A 356 -10.26 -21.87 -11.54
C HIS A 356 -8.75 -21.75 -11.66
#